data_9462ab97f843c45ded4a23e094a8be52
#
_entry.id   9462ab97f843c45ded4a23e094a8be52
#
_cell.length_a   1.000
_cell.length_b   1.000
_cell.length_c   1.000
_cell.angle_alpha   90.00
_cell.angle_beta   90.00
_cell.angle_gamma   90.00
#
_symmetry.space_group_name_H-M   'P 1'
#
loop_
_entity.id
_entity.type
_entity.pdbx_description
1 polymer ?
#
loop_
_entity_poly.entity_id
_entity_poly.type
_entity_poly.pdbx_seq_one_letter_code
_entity_poly.pdbx_strand_id
1 'polypeptide(L)' 'MKFIIILLLVGEPLYFPFDNTIDCYDQGNEIMESIATYQGPGINQGWYTDQGTLVYGFYCT' A
#
# COMPACT_ATOMS: atom_id res chain seq x y z
N MET A 1 11.45 -15.79 -3.16
CA MET A 1 10.13 -15.12 -3.25
C MET A 1 10.30 -13.66 -2.94
N LYS A 2 9.64 -12.80 -3.69
CA LYS A 2 9.71 -11.36 -3.45
C LYS A 2 8.46 -10.87 -2.74
N PHE A 3 8.58 -9.72 -2.07
CA PHE A 3 7.49 -9.15 -1.30
C PHE A 3 7.26 -7.70 -1.69
N ILE A 4 5.99 -7.33 -1.66
CA ILE A 4 5.55 -5.94 -1.68
C ILE A 4 5.32 -5.55 -0.23
N ILE A 5 5.98 -4.50 0.21
CA ILE A 5 5.91 -4.07 1.61
C ILE A 5 5.19 -2.72 1.65
N ILE A 6 4.05 -2.68 2.31
CA ILE A 6 3.22 -1.48 2.41
C ILE A 6 3.46 -0.82 3.76
N LEU A 7 3.85 0.44 3.73
CA LEU A 7 4.21 1.21 4.91
C LEU A 7 3.03 2.00 5.44
N LEU A 8 2.73 1.81 6.71
CA LEU A 8 1.63 2.47 7.40
C LEU A 8 2.17 3.48 8.42
N LEU A 9 1.38 4.53 8.68
CA LEU A 9 1.72 5.52 9.70
C LEU A 9 1.72 4.90 11.10
N VAL A 10 0.74 4.04 11.37
CA VAL A 10 0.60 3.38 12.66
C VAL A 10 0.49 1.88 12.41
N GLY A 11 1.25 1.09 13.18
CA GLY A 11 1.24 -0.35 13.06
C GLY A 11 2.42 -0.87 12.27
N GLU A 12 2.45 -2.18 12.06
CA GLU A 12 3.54 -2.85 11.36
C GLU A 12 3.32 -2.79 9.85
N PRO A 13 4.41 -2.80 9.08
CA PRO A 13 4.29 -2.90 7.62
C PRO A 13 3.57 -4.17 7.21
N LEU A 14 2.82 -4.08 6.11
CA LEU A 14 2.12 -5.23 5.56
C LEU A 14 2.97 -5.86 4.46
N TYR A 15 3.07 -7.19 4.47
CA TYR A 15 3.91 -7.95 3.54
C TYR A 15 3.02 -8.79 2.65
N PHE A 16 3.17 -8.63 1.32
CA PHE A 16 2.41 -9.40 0.34
C PHE A 16 3.38 -10.08 -0.61
N PRO A 17 3.37 -11.41 -0.70
CA PRO A 17 4.21 -12.11 -1.67
C PRO A 17 3.70 -11.85 -3.09
N PHE A 18 4.61 -11.81 -4.06
CA PHE A 18 4.23 -11.64 -5.44
C PHE A 18 5.12 -12.47 -6.37
N ASP A 19 4.61 -12.71 -7.57
CA ASP A 19 5.31 -13.47 -8.60
C ASP A 19 6.23 -12.55 -9.39
N ASN A 20 7.43 -13.04 -9.70
CA ASN A 20 8.42 -12.30 -10.49
C ASN A 20 7.97 -12.01 -11.92
N THR A 21 6.93 -12.68 -12.41
CA THR A 21 6.43 -12.46 -13.77
C THR A 21 5.58 -11.20 -13.89
N ILE A 22 5.22 -10.58 -12.76
CA ILE A 22 4.36 -9.42 -12.72
C ILE A 22 5.19 -8.22 -12.25
N ASP A 23 4.92 -7.04 -12.82
CA ASP A 23 5.55 -5.80 -12.36
C ASP A 23 5.14 -5.54 -10.92
N CYS A 24 6.13 -5.40 -10.04
CA CYS A 24 5.88 -5.20 -8.62
C CYS A 24 5.10 -3.92 -8.34
N TYR A 25 5.38 -2.86 -9.07
CA TYR A 25 4.70 -1.59 -8.86
C TYR A 25 3.24 -1.66 -9.28
N ASP A 26 2.95 -2.33 -10.38
CA ASP A 26 1.56 -2.53 -10.81
C ASP A 26 0.80 -3.35 -9.78
N GLN A 27 1.40 -4.43 -9.30
CA GLN A 27 0.78 -5.27 -8.30
C GLN A 27 0.60 -4.51 -6.98
N GLY A 28 1.59 -3.72 -6.60
CA GLY A 28 1.52 -2.90 -5.38
C GLY A 28 0.39 -1.88 -5.43
N ASN A 29 0.20 -1.25 -6.57
CA ASN A 29 -0.89 -0.31 -6.76
C ASN A 29 -2.25 -0.98 -6.62
N GLU A 30 -2.41 -2.18 -7.20
CA GLU A 30 -3.64 -2.94 -7.07
C GLU A 30 -3.93 -3.31 -5.61
N ILE A 31 -2.91 -3.76 -4.91
CA ILE A 31 -3.06 -4.11 -3.50
C ILE A 31 -3.43 -2.87 -2.69
N MET A 32 -2.76 -1.76 -2.91
CA MET A 32 -3.05 -0.53 -2.19
C MET A 32 -4.49 -0.07 -2.42
N GLU A 33 -4.99 -0.15 -3.65
CA GLU A 33 -6.36 0.20 -3.97
C GLU A 33 -7.37 -0.72 -3.30
N SER A 34 -6.99 -1.98 -3.06
CA SER A 34 -7.89 -2.95 -2.42
C SER A 34 -7.95 -2.79 -0.91
N ILE A 35 -6.90 -2.29 -0.27
CA ILE A 35 -6.84 -2.18 1.20
C ILE A 35 -7.06 -0.76 1.71
N ALA A 36 -6.99 0.24 0.83
CA ALA A 36 -7.08 1.64 1.22
C ALA A 36 -7.92 2.41 0.22
N THR A 37 -8.42 3.55 0.69
CA THR A 37 -9.23 4.46 -0.13
C THR A 37 -8.54 5.81 -0.18
N TYR A 38 -8.45 6.40 -1.36
CA TYR A 38 -7.85 7.71 -1.52
C TYR A 38 -8.79 8.81 -1.04
N GLN A 39 -8.26 9.70 -0.20
CA GLN A 39 -8.96 10.89 0.25
C GLN A 39 -8.23 12.12 -0.27
N GLY A 40 -8.97 13.04 -0.83
CA GLY A 40 -8.41 14.30 -1.28
C GLY A 40 -9.38 15.05 -2.16
N PRO A 41 -9.03 16.30 -2.54
CA PRO A 41 -7.91 17.11 -2.05
C PRO A 41 -8.22 17.71 -0.68
N GLY A 42 -7.17 18.07 0.07
CA GLY A 42 -7.34 18.73 1.36
C GLY A 42 -6.18 18.44 2.29
N ILE A 43 -6.31 18.87 3.54
CA ILE A 43 -5.26 18.70 4.56
C ILE A 43 -5.01 17.23 4.89
N ASN A 44 -6.01 16.37 4.74
CA ASN A 44 -5.88 14.94 5.02
C ASN A 44 -5.76 14.12 3.75
N GLN A 45 -5.20 14.71 2.70
CA GLN A 45 -5.04 14.02 1.43
C GLN A 45 -4.11 12.81 1.57
N GLY A 46 -4.51 11.68 1.01
CA GLY A 46 -3.71 10.46 1.02
C GLY A 46 -4.56 9.21 0.96
N TRP A 47 -3.90 8.07 1.10
CA TRP A 47 -4.54 6.78 1.12
C TRP A 47 -4.74 6.32 2.55
N TYR A 48 -5.96 5.94 2.90
CA TYR A 48 -6.31 5.51 4.25
C TYR A 48 -6.95 4.14 4.23
N THR A 49 -6.52 3.29 5.17
CA THR A 49 -7.12 1.96 5.34
C THR A 49 -8.50 2.08 5.97
N ASP A 50 -9.24 0.97 6.03
CA ASP A 50 -10.55 0.92 6.67
C ASP A 50 -10.49 1.32 8.14
N GLN A 51 -9.32 1.19 8.76
CA GLN A 51 -9.12 1.56 10.15
C GLN A 51 -8.71 3.02 10.31
N GLY A 52 -8.61 3.76 9.21
CA GLY A 52 -8.25 5.16 9.24
C GLY A 52 -6.75 5.43 9.31
N THR A 53 -5.92 4.43 9.04
CA THR A 53 -4.47 4.57 9.06
C THR A 53 -3.96 5.05 7.72
N LEU A 54 -3.11 6.07 7.74
CA LEU A 54 -2.50 6.60 6.54
C LEU A 54 -1.46 5.61 5.98
N VAL A 55 -1.53 5.39 4.67
CA VAL A 55 -0.54 4.58 3.95
C VAL A 55 0.50 5.53 3.38
N TYR A 56 1.75 5.40 3.82
CA TYR A 56 2.84 6.22 3.29
C TYR A 56 3.21 5.85 1.87
N GLY A 57 3.06 4.59 1.54
CA GLY A 57 3.45 4.08 0.24
C GLY A 57 3.86 2.62 0.35
N PHE A 58 4.53 2.13 -0.69
CA PHE A 58 5.02 0.75 -0.69
C PHE A 58 6.35 0.68 -1.43
N TYR A 59 7.08 -0.40 -1.19
CA TYR A 59 8.27 -0.69 -1.95
C TYR A 59 8.38 -2.20 -2.19
N CYS A 60 9.23 -2.56 -3.12
CA CYS A 60 9.42 -3.95 -3.54
C CYS A 60 10.81 -4.44 -3.14
N THR A 61 10.86 -5.66 -2.67
CA THR A 61 12.16 -6.28 -2.33
C THR A 61 12.69 -7.11 -3.48
#